data_17e1954c6c567e27a840af8b50362664
#
_entry.id   17e1954c6c567e27a840af8b50362664
#
_cell.length_a   1.000
_cell.length_b   1.000
_cell.length_c   1.000
_cell.angle_alpha   90.00
_cell.angle_beta   90.00
_cell.angle_gamma   90.00
#
_symmetry.space_group_name_H-M   'P 1'
#
loop_
_entity.id
_entity.type
_entity.pdbx_description
1 polymer ?
#
loop_
_entity_poly.entity_id
_entity_poly.type
_entity_poly.pdbx_seq_one_letter_code
_entity_poly.pdbx_strand_id
1 'polypeptide(L)'
;MMDDIRQCFRRIHRWAQCYVQRHTRETGLTPAQIEALRHIVYHKAMSQQELVEDMGIDKAAVTRIVAALEREGYLCRCPDPRDGRAKLIHSTEKAIHIKDDVAALENEYYDWLLQGLSPEERESFERQLRRLMQRAREGRRSCYSQLHGEDKTQCS
;
A
#
# COMPACT_ATOMS: atom_id res chain seq x y z
N MET A 1 6.23 24.80 11.67
CA MET A 1 6.03 24.59 10.22
C MET A 1 6.18 23.15 9.79
N MET A 2 7.24 22.43 10.23
CA MET A 2 7.42 21.02 9.84
C MET A 2 6.39 20.04 10.45
N ASP A 3 5.88 20.32 11.64
CA ASP A 3 4.81 19.53 12.27
C ASP A 3 3.49 19.63 11.52
N ASP A 4 3.23 20.75 10.90
CA ASP A 4 2.05 20.97 10.10
C ASP A 4 2.05 20.14 8.80
N ILE A 5 3.17 20.10 8.08
CA ILE A 5 3.31 19.27 6.85
C ILE A 5 3.11 17.78 7.15
N ARG A 6 3.70 17.27 8.23
CA ARG A 6 3.52 15.86 8.65
C ARG A 6 2.07 15.55 9.00
N GLN A 7 1.40 16.50 9.67
CA GLN A 7 -0.02 16.36 10.00
C GLN A 7 -0.89 16.40 8.75
N CYS A 8 -0.59 17.29 7.78
CA CYS A 8 -1.31 17.37 6.52
C CYS A 8 -1.24 16.04 5.76
N PHE A 9 -0.04 15.48 5.54
CA PHE A 9 0.11 14.17 4.88
C PHE A 9 -0.69 13.07 5.57
N ARG A 10 -0.58 12.95 6.89
CA ARG A 10 -1.30 11.93 7.66
C ARG A 10 -2.80 12.09 7.59
N ARG A 11 -3.30 13.34 7.67
CA ARG A 11 -4.75 13.62 7.64
C ARG A 11 -5.32 13.37 6.26
N ILE A 12 -4.68 13.86 5.20
CA ILE A 12 -5.11 13.62 3.82
C ILE A 12 -5.21 12.12 3.56
N HIS A 13 -4.16 11.37 3.85
CA HIS A 13 -4.16 9.92 3.68
C HIS A 13 -5.27 9.23 4.51
N ARG A 14 -5.40 9.60 5.79
CA ARG A 14 -6.45 9.05 6.65
C ARG A 14 -7.86 9.33 6.13
N TRP A 15 -8.11 10.53 5.64
CA TRP A 15 -9.43 10.89 5.11
C TRP A 15 -9.71 10.19 3.78
N ALA A 16 -8.71 10.01 2.93
CA ALA A 16 -8.83 9.17 1.74
C ALA A 16 -9.23 7.74 2.12
N GLN A 17 -8.55 7.14 3.10
CA GLN A 17 -8.92 5.81 3.61
C GLN A 17 -10.34 5.77 4.19
N CYS A 18 -10.76 6.80 4.93
CA CYS A 18 -12.13 6.88 5.43
C CYS A 18 -13.17 6.97 4.30
N TYR A 19 -12.85 7.72 3.24
CA TYR A 19 -13.70 7.82 2.05
C TYR A 19 -13.86 6.45 1.37
N VAL A 20 -12.74 5.78 1.07
CA VAL A 20 -12.74 4.44 0.49
C VAL A 20 -13.52 3.45 1.38
N GLN A 21 -13.21 3.40 2.68
CA GLN A 21 -13.87 2.49 3.61
C GLN A 21 -15.39 2.71 3.69
N ARG A 22 -15.84 3.95 3.58
CA ARG A 22 -17.29 4.26 3.56
C ARG A 22 -17.96 3.67 2.34
N HIS A 23 -17.32 3.69 1.17
CA HIS A 23 -17.88 3.22 -0.09
C HIS A 23 -17.66 1.71 -0.32
N THR A 24 -16.66 1.12 0.34
CA THR A 24 -16.40 -0.32 0.28
C THR A 24 -16.94 -1.08 1.50
N ARG A 25 -17.80 -0.45 2.31
CA ARG A 25 -18.30 -1.02 3.58
C ARG A 25 -19.01 -2.37 3.41
N GLU A 26 -19.68 -2.56 2.30
CA GLU A 26 -20.40 -3.80 1.98
C GLU A 26 -19.46 -4.99 1.74
N THR A 27 -18.21 -4.73 1.39
CA THR A 27 -17.20 -5.79 1.20
C THR A 27 -16.72 -6.39 2.52
N GLY A 28 -16.89 -5.69 3.64
CA GLY A 28 -16.38 -6.06 4.95
C GLY A 28 -14.84 -5.98 5.08
N LEU A 29 -14.14 -5.54 4.05
CA LEU A 29 -12.66 -5.47 4.06
C LEU A 29 -12.15 -4.32 4.93
N THR A 30 -11.12 -4.62 5.71
CA THR A 30 -10.38 -3.61 6.49
C THR A 30 -9.34 -2.90 5.61
N PRO A 31 -8.87 -1.69 5.98
CA PRO A 31 -7.81 -1.01 5.26
C PRO A 31 -6.53 -1.85 5.09
N ALA A 32 -6.16 -2.63 6.10
CA ALA A 32 -4.99 -3.52 6.04
C ALA A 32 -5.19 -4.69 5.04
N GLN A 33 -6.40 -5.20 4.91
CA GLN A 33 -6.74 -6.21 3.91
C GLN A 33 -6.70 -5.64 2.49
N ILE A 34 -7.21 -4.43 2.29
CA ILE A 34 -7.15 -3.71 1.01
C ILE A 34 -5.69 -3.47 0.61
N GLU A 35 -4.85 -3.05 1.55
CA GLU A 35 -3.42 -2.85 1.29
C GLU A 35 -2.70 -4.15 0.92
N ALA A 36 -2.97 -5.24 1.63
CA ALA A 36 -2.44 -6.55 1.28
C ALA A 36 -2.85 -6.99 -0.14
N LEU A 37 -4.12 -6.78 -0.51
CA LEU A 37 -4.61 -7.08 -1.86
C LEU A 37 -3.87 -6.28 -2.93
N ARG A 38 -3.55 -5.01 -2.68
CA ARG A 38 -2.77 -4.18 -3.62
C ARG A 38 -1.40 -4.78 -3.89
N HIS A 39 -0.68 -5.17 -2.85
CA HIS A 39 0.64 -5.81 -2.99
C HIS A 39 0.53 -7.11 -3.78
N ILE A 40 -0.39 -8.00 -3.41
CA ILE A 40 -0.54 -9.31 -4.04
C ILE A 40 -0.99 -9.19 -5.51
N VAL A 41 -1.91 -8.29 -5.83
CA VAL A 41 -2.34 -8.07 -7.21
C VAL A 41 -1.22 -7.48 -8.06
N TYR A 42 -0.43 -6.55 -7.49
CA TYR A 42 0.71 -5.93 -8.18
C TYR A 42 1.78 -6.97 -8.56
N HIS A 43 2.12 -7.86 -7.64
CA HIS A 43 3.14 -8.91 -7.85
C HIS A 43 2.59 -10.14 -8.57
N LYS A 44 1.27 -10.27 -8.74
CA LYS A 44 0.53 -11.41 -9.28
C LYS A 44 0.64 -12.68 -8.43
N ALA A 45 1.83 -12.96 -7.89
CA ALA A 45 2.14 -14.05 -6.99
C ALA A 45 3.29 -13.64 -6.07
N MET A 46 3.19 -13.95 -4.78
CA MET A 46 4.24 -13.68 -3.81
C MET A 46 4.16 -14.63 -2.62
N SER A 47 5.29 -14.81 -1.94
CA SER A 47 5.32 -15.52 -0.67
C SER A 47 4.72 -14.66 0.46
N GLN A 48 4.32 -15.31 1.55
CA GLN A 48 3.88 -14.59 2.73
C GLN A 48 5.00 -13.77 3.38
N GLN A 49 6.26 -14.20 3.23
CA GLN A 49 7.42 -13.46 3.73
C GLN A 49 7.63 -12.16 2.96
N GLU A 50 7.56 -12.19 1.63
CA GLU A 50 7.63 -10.98 0.81
C GLU A 50 6.51 -10.00 1.17
N LEU A 51 5.30 -10.50 1.45
CA LEU A 51 4.20 -9.64 1.88
C LEU A 51 4.45 -8.99 3.26
N VAL A 52 5.10 -9.69 4.19
CA VAL A 52 5.54 -9.12 5.48
C VAL A 52 6.53 -7.97 5.25
N GLU A 53 7.50 -8.16 4.37
CA GLU A 53 8.51 -7.15 4.04
C GLU A 53 7.89 -5.93 3.35
N ASP A 54 6.99 -6.16 2.41
CA ASP A 54 6.31 -5.08 1.67
C ASP A 54 5.38 -4.25 2.55
N MET A 55 4.60 -4.91 3.41
CA MET A 55 3.68 -4.23 4.32
C MET A 55 4.38 -3.60 5.53
N GLY A 56 5.55 -4.08 5.91
CA GLY A 56 6.30 -3.60 7.07
C GLY A 56 5.59 -3.81 8.41
N ILE A 57 4.75 -4.85 8.52
CA ILE A 57 4.03 -5.24 9.75
C ILE A 57 4.43 -6.64 10.18
N ASP A 58 4.06 -7.02 11.41
CA ASP A 58 4.46 -8.31 11.97
C ASP A 58 3.86 -9.51 11.23
N LYS A 59 4.59 -10.63 11.24
CA LYS A 59 4.22 -11.87 10.58
C LYS A 59 2.87 -12.44 11.03
N ALA A 60 2.52 -12.28 12.32
CA ALA A 60 1.26 -12.80 12.83
C ALA A 60 0.06 -11.98 12.31
N ALA A 61 0.21 -10.66 12.15
CA ALA A 61 -0.79 -9.81 11.54
C ALA A 61 -0.99 -10.18 10.06
N VAL A 62 0.09 -10.33 9.28
CA VAL A 62 0.00 -10.77 7.87
C VAL A 62 -0.66 -12.13 7.75
N THR A 63 -0.32 -13.09 8.64
CA THR A 63 -0.93 -14.42 8.64
C THR A 63 -2.46 -14.34 8.81
N ARG A 64 -2.94 -13.50 9.75
CA ARG A 64 -4.38 -13.31 9.96
C ARG A 64 -5.07 -12.65 8.75
N ILE A 65 -4.43 -11.64 8.17
CA ILE A 65 -4.93 -10.94 6.97
C ILE A 65 -5.08 -11.92 5.81
N VAL A 66 -4.01 -12.68 5.50
CA VAL A 66 -4.02 -13.65 4.39
C VAL A 66 -5.06 -14.74 4.62
N ALA A 67 -5.16 -15.29 5.83
CA ALA A 67 -6.17 -16.31 6.15
C ALA A 67 -7.61 -15.79 5.99
N ALA A 68 -7.87 -14.55 6.37
CA ALA A 68 -9.18 -13.92 6.18
C ALA A 68 -9.50 -13.73 4.69
N LEU A 69 -8.57 -13.17 3.92
CA LEU A 69 -8.74 -12.95 2.48
C LEU A 69 -8.89 -14.25 1.69
N GLU A 70 -8.17 -15.30 2.08
CA GLU A 70 -8.28 -16.63 1.49
C GLU A 70 -9.67 -17.24 1.76
N ARG A 71 -10.17 -17.17 3.00
CA ARG A 71 -11.49 -17.63 3.40
C ARG A 71 -12.61 -16.92 2.64
N GLU A 72 -12.43 -15.63 2.34
CA GLU A 72 -13.40 -14.82 1.62
C GLU A 72 -13.26 -14.92 0.09
N GLY A 73 -12.30 -15.73 -0.40
CA GLY A 73 -12.12 -16.01 -1.83
C GLY A 73 -11.41 -14.92 -2.61
N TYR A 74 -10.71 -14.00 -1.95
CA TYR A 74 -9.87 -13.00 -2.60
C TYR A 74 -8.49 -13.54 -2.98
N LEU A 75 -8.02 -14.55 -2.26
CA LEU A 75 -6.70 -15.16 -2.46
C LEU A 75 -6.82 -16.67 -2.60
N CYS A 76 -5.83 -17.26 -3.26
CA CYS A 76 -5.60 -18.69 -3.25
C CYS A 76 -4.11 -18.99 -3.05
N ARG A 77 -3.80 -20.21 -2.56
CA ARG A 77 -2.42 -20.67 -2.39
C ARG A 77 -2.12 -21.76 -3.42
N CYS A 78 -1.03 -21.56 -4.15
CA CYS A 78 -0.52 -22.55 -5.09
C CYS A 78 0.91 -22.97 -4.70
N PRO A 79 1.33 -24.20 -5.02
CA PRO A 79 2.73 -24.58 -4.86
C PRO A 79 3.65 -23.65 -5.65
N ASP A 80 4.81 -23.30 -5.08
CA ASP A 80 5.82 -22.57 -5.84
C ASP A 80 6.41 -23.49 -6.92
N PRO A 81 6.40 -23.10 -8.19
CA PRO A 81 7.01 -23.90 -9.27
C PRO A 81 8.51 -24.16 -9.08
N ARG A 82 9.20 -23.34 -8.28
CA ARG A 82 10.65 -23.41 -8.02
C ARG A 82 10.97 -24.25 -6.80
N ASP A 83 10.07 -24.27 -5.82
CA ASP A 83 10.19 -25.05 -4.59
C ASP A 83 8.81 -25.62 -4.22
N GLY A 84 8.58 -26.88 -4.54
CA GLY A 84 7.31 -27.56 -4.27
C GLY A 84 6.92 -27.66 -2.79
N ARG A 85 7.81 -27.29 -1.86
CA ARG A 85 7.51 -27.20 -0.42
C ARG A 85 6.97 -25.84 -0.02
N ALA A 86 7.27 -24.80 -0.79
CA ALA A 86 6.79 -23.44 -0.59
C ALA A 86 5.42 -23.23 -1.25
N LYS A 87 4.64 -22.32 -0.70
CA LYS A 87 3.37 -21.90 -1.28
C LYS A 87 3.41 -20.40 -1.57
N LEU A 88 2.98 -20.05 -2.79
CA LEU A 88 2.75 -18.67 -3.19
C LEU A 88 1.29 -18.29 -3.00
N ILE A 89 1.07 -17.05 -2.66
CA ILE A 89 -0.25 -16.43 -2.57
C ILE A 89 -0.53 -15.77 -3.91
N HIS A 90 -1.67 -16.10 -4.49
CA HIS A 90 -2.15 -15.53 -5.76
C HIS A 90 -3.45 -14.77 -5.52
N SER A 91 -3.62 -13.67 -6.26
CA SER A 91 -4.89 -12.94 -6.33
C SER A 91 -5.89 -13.68 -7.21
N THR A 92 -7.16 -13.65 -6.81
CA THR A 92 -8.28 -14.08 -7.66
C THR A 92 -8.82 -12.90 -8.47
N GLU A 93 -9.71 -13.16 -9.44
CA GLU A 93 -10.41 -12.09 -10.18
C GLU A 93 -11.19 -11.16 -9.24
N LYS A 94 -11.79 -11.72 -8.17
CA LYS A 94 -12.46 -10.94 -7.13
C LYS A 94 -11.53 -9.91 -6.47
N ALA A 95 -10.26 -10.27 -6.23
CA ALA A 95 -9.26 -9.37 -5.68
C ALA A 95 -8.88 -8.26 -6.66
N ILE A 96 -8.80 -8.58 -7.94
CA ILE A 96 -8.49 -7.60 -9.00
C ILE A 96 -9.62 -6.57 -9.09
N HIS A 97 -10.88 -7.01 -9.12
CA HIS A 97 -12.03 -6.11 -9.16
C HIS A 97 -12.07 -5.16 -7.98
N ILE A 98 -11.96 -5.66 -6.75
CA ILE A 98 -11.99 -4.78 -5.56
C ILE A 98 -10.82 -3.81 -5.53
N LYS A 99 -9.63 -4.21 -6.00
CA LYS A 99 -8.48 -3.32 -6.11
C LYS A 99 -8.76 -2.18 -7.11
N ASP A 100 -9.40 -2.48 -8.25
CA ASP A 100 -9.73 -1.49 -9.25
C ASP A 100 -10.82 -0.53 -8.76
N ASP A 101 -11.85 -1.02 -8.06
CA ASP A 101 -12.89 -0.21 -7.43
C ASP A 101 -12.29 0.74 -6.39
N VAL A 102 -11.38 0.23 -5.54
CA VAL A 102 -10.67 1.05 -4.55
C VAL A 102 -9.82 2.12 -5.22
N ALA A 103 -9.09 1.77 -6.29
CA ALA A 103 -8.28 2.73 -7.03
C ALA A 103 -9.13 3.83 -7.68
N ALA A 104 -10.31 3.49 -8.19
CA ALA A 104 -11.26 4.48 -8.74
C ALA A 104 -11.75 5.45 -7.66
N LEU A 105 -12.13 4.96 -6.48
CA LEU A 105 -12.54 5.78 -5.34
C LEU A 105 -11.41 6.70 -4.84
N GLU A 106 -10.18 6.20 -4.80
CA GLU A 106 -9.03 7.03 -4.43
C GLU A 106 -8.78 8.13 -5.45
N ASN A 107 -8.83 7.79 -6.74
CA ASN A 107 -8.68 8.79 -7.80
C ASN A 107 -9.76 9.87 -7.70
N GLU A 108 -11.02 9.48 -7.49
CA GLU A 108 -12.12 10.42 -7.27
C GLU A 108 -11.86 11.37 -6.10
N TYR A 109 -11.42 10.82 -4.96
CA TYR A 109 -11.11 11.62 -3.78
C TYR A 109 -9.96 12.60 -4.02
N TYR A 110 -8.85 12.13 -4.60
CA TYR A 110 -7.69 12.98 -4.84
C TYR A 110 -7.93 14.00 -5.96
N ASP A 111 -8.68 13.65 -6.99
CA ASP A 111 -9.07 14.61 -8.02
C ASP A 111 -9.95 15.71 -7.45
N TRP A 112 -10.95 15.35 -6.61
CA TRP A 112 -11.74 16.33 -5.88
C TRP A 112 -10.86 17.25 -4.99
N LEU A 113 -9.92 16.68 -4.26
CA LEU A 113 -9.01 17.46 -3.40
C LEU A 113 -8.16 18.44 -4.20
N LEU A 114 -7.69 18.02 -5.38
CA LEU A 114 -6.83 18.84 -6.24
C LEU A 114 -7.59 19.91 -7.05
N GLN A 115 -8.93 19.87 -7.09
CA GLN A 115 -9.75 20.91 -7.70
C GLN A 115 -9.62 22.28 -6.98
N GLY A 116 -9.12 22.29 -5.75
CA GLY A 116 -8.80 23.53 -5.01
C GLY A 116 -7.56 24.26 -5.52
N LEU A 117 -6.82 23.71 -6.48
CA LEU A 117 -5.60 24.29 -7.07
C LEU A 117 -5.87 24.76 -8.50
N SER A 118 -5.23 25.87 -8.91
CA SER A 118 -5.18 26.22 -10.32
C SER A 118 -4.39 25.17 -11.12
N PRO A 119 -4.52 25.12 -12.45
CA PRO A 119 -3.74 24.18 -13.29
C PRO A 119 -2.23 24.28 -13.05
N GLU A 120 -1.70 25.50 -12.93
CA GLU A 120 -0.28 25.78 -12.73
C GLU A 120 0.17 25.34 -11.32
N GLU A 121 -0.64 25.58 -10.30
CA GLU A 121 -0.39 25.15 -8.92
C GLU A 121 -0.41 23.63 -8.83
N ARG A 122 -1.38 22.96 -9.49
CA ARG A 122 -1.48 21.50 -9.55
C ARG A 122 -0.24 20.90 -10.20
N GLU A 123 0.18 21.41 -11.35
CA GLU A 123 1.40 20.93 -12.02
C GLU A 123 2.65 21.10 -11.15
N SER A 124 2.78 22.28 -10.52
CA SER A 124 3.89 22.55 -9.61
C SER A 124 3.89 21.62 -8.40
N PHE A 125 2.73 21.40 -7.78
CA PHE A 125 2.56 20.50 -6.64
C PHE A 125 2.90 19.05 -7.01
N GLU A 126 2.38 18.54 -8.13
CA GLU A 126 2.66 17.18 -8.59
C GLU A 126 4.16 16.97 -8.86
N ARG A 127 4.82 17.93 -9.48
CA ARG A 127 6.28 17.88 -9.73
C ARG A 127 7.07 17.82 -8.43
N GLN A 128 6.71 18.63 -7.43
CA GLN A 128 7.37 18.63 -6.11
C GLN A 128 7.10 17.32 -5.36
N LEU A 129 5.87 16.82 -5.39
CA LEU A 129 5.49 15.57 -4.74
C LEU A 129 6.26 14.37 -5.34
N ARG A 130 6.43 14.31 -6.66
CA ARG A 130 7.26 13.28 -7.31
C ARG A 130 8.72 13.33 -6.84
N ARG A 131 9.29 14.52 -6.65
CA ARG A 131 10.65 14.69 -6.12
C ARG A 131 10.75 14.18 -4.67
N LEU A 132 9.76 14.49 -3.83
CA LEU A 132 9.69 13.98 -2.44
C LEU A 132 9.57 12.46 -2.41
N MET A 133 8.71 11.89 -3.25
CA MET A 133 8.54 10.44 -3.41
C MET A 133 9.85 9.76 -3.83
N GLN A 134 10.58 10.34 -4.79
CA GLN A 134 11.86 9.81 -5.21
C GLN A 134 12.86 9.80 -4.05
N ARG A 135 12.97 10.91 -3.32
CA ARG A 135 13.84 11.02 -2.15
C ARG A 135 13.48 10.00 -1.04
N ALA A 136 12.19 9.79 -0.80
CA ALA A 136 11.73 8.80 0.17
C ALA A 136 12.11 7.37 -0.25
N ARG A 137 12.01 7.03 -1.56
CA ARG A 137 12.45 5.73 -2.10
C ARG A 137 13.95 5.52 -1.94
N GLU A 138 14.75 6.55 -2.20
CA GLU A 138 16.21 6.50 -2.02
C GLU A 138 16.57 6.30 -0.55
N GLY A 139 15.92 7.03 0.35
CA GLY A 139 16.07 6.85 1.80
C GLY A 139 15.77 5.42 2.25
N ARG A 140 14.66 4.84 1.78
CA ARG A 140 14.29 3.45 2.08
C ARG A 140 15.35 2.45 1.58
N ARG A 141 15.84 2.62 0.35
CA ARG A 141 16.88 1.74 -0.25
C ARG A 141 18.20 1.79 0.50
N SER A 142 18.55 2.95 1.05
CA SER A 142 19.77 3.15 1.85
C SER A 142 19.57 2.90 3.34
N CYS A 143 18.45 2.26 3.75
CA CYS A 143 18.08 2.07 5.16
C CYS A 143 18.17 3.37 5.97
N TYR A 144 17.79 4.48 5.33
CA TYR A 144 17.80 5.82 5.94
C TYR A 144 19.16 6.28 6.47
N SER A 145 20.26 5.70 6.00
CA SER A 145 21.64 6.05 6.40
C SER A 145 21.94 7.56 6.29
N GLN A 146 21.25 8.25 5.39
CA GLN A 146 21.36 9.70 5.19
C GLN A 146 20.69 10.54 6.30
N LEU A 147 19.80 9.95 7.12
CA LEU A 147 19.12 10.64 8.22
C LEU A 147 19.87 10.52 9.55
N HIS A 148 20.71 9.51 9.71
CA HIS A 148 21.32 9.15 10.97
C HIS A 148 22.84 9.01 10.87
N GLY A 149 23.56 9.73 9.99
CA GLY A 149 25.01 9.69 9.89
C GLY A 149 25.62 8.39 10.43
N GLU A 150 25.80 7.38 9.58
CA GLU A 150 26.52 6.14 9.86
C GLU A 150 26.02 5.24 11.01
N ASP A 151 24.98 4.43 10.75
CA ASP A 151 24.90 3.11 11.38
C ASP A 151 24.33 2.10 10.39
N LYS A 152 25.21 1.35 9.72
CA LYS A 152 24.88 0.38 8.66
C LYS A 152 24.40 -0.98 9.19
N THR A 153 24.02 -1.10 10.47
CA THR A 153 23.98 -2.42 11.15
C THR A 153 22.60 -3.01 11.38
N GLN A 154 21.49 -2.42 10.90
CA GLN A 154 20.15 -2.95 11.17
C GLN A 154 19.18 -2.96 10.00
N CYS A 155 19.60 -3.51 8.85
CA CYS A 155 18.68 -3.91 7.79
C CYS A 155 19.02 -5.33 7.36
N SER A 156 18.69 -6.31 8.18
CA SER A 156 18.67 -7.74 7.82
C SER A 156 17.31 -8.29 8.13
#